data_2872c1dbf0cc976d3adef50d415793e7
#
_entry.id   2872c1dbf0cc976d3adef50d415793e7
#
_cell.length_a   1.000
_cell.length_b   1.000
_cell.length_c   1.000
_cell.angle_alpha   90.00
_cell.angle_beta   90.00
_cell.angle_gamma   90.00
#
_symmetry.space_group_name_H-M   'P 1'
#
loop_
_entity.id
_entity.type
_entity.pdbx_description
1 polymer ?
#
loop_
_entity_poly.entity_id
_entity_poly.type
_entity_poly.pdbx_seq_one_letter_code
_entity_poly.pdbx_strand_id
1 'polypeptide(L)'
;MAMAQTVSTDTLEEIANAFNRHDVDGVVAFFAEDAVFETPRGPDPWGRRFVGKEQVREGIAARFAGIPDVHYGDDSHWVSGNRGVSEWTLTGTTSEGEHLELRGCDLWTFRDGQVVRKDSYWKIVAE
;
A
#
# COMPACT_ATOMS: atom_id res chain seq x y z
N MET A 1 27.79 13.96 -10.64
CA MET A 1 26.38 14.33 -10.46
C MET A 1 25.54 13.09 -10.20
N ALA A 2 24.82 13.09 -9.12
CA ALA A 2 23.93 11.97 -8.81
C ALA A 2 22.69 12.07 -9.70
N MET A 3 22.32 10.97 -10.31
CA MET A 3 21.06 10.89 -11.04
C MET A 3 19.95 10.59 -10.06
N ALA A 4 18.83 11.29 -10.20
CA ALA A 4 17.64 10.95 -9.44
C ALA A 4 17.21 9.54 -9.81
N GLN A 5 16.84 8.76 -8.79
CA GLN A 5 16.31 7.41 -9.04
C GLN A 5 14.96 7.52 -9.71
N THR A 6 14.79 6.75 -10.78
CA THR A 6 13.55 6.72 -11.53
C THR A 6 12.70 5.56 -11.02
N VAL A 7 11.46 5.87 -10.68
CA VAL A 7 10.48 4.86 -10.31
C VAL A 7 9.88 4.28 -11.58
N SER A 8 9.70 2.98 -11.61
CA SER A 8 9.10 2.27 -12.75
C SER A 8 7.96 1.39 -12.26
N THR A 9 7.21 0.82 -13.22
CA THR A 9 6.18 -0.17 -12.88
C THR A 9 6.78 -1.38 -12.18
N ASP A 10 8.03 -1.73 -12.48
CA ASP A 10 8.73 -2.82 -11.79
C ASP A 10 8.81 -2.55 -10.29
N THR A 11 9.08 -1.30 -9.89
CA THR A 11 9.10 -0.92 -8.49
C THR A 11 7.77 -1.20 -7.81
N LEU A 12 6.66 -0.82 -8.47
CA LEU A 12 5.32 -1.05 -7.93
C LEU A 12 4.99 -2.54 -7.86
N GLU A 13 5.42 -3.31 -8.85
CA GLU A 13 5.25 -4.77 -8.82
C GLU A 13 6.02 -5.41 -7.69
N GLU A 14 7.24 -4.96 -7.43
CA GLU A 14 8.05 -5.46 -6.31
C GLU A 14 7.40 -5.16 -4.96
N ILE A 15 6.82 -3.97 -4.80
CA ILE A 15 6.08 -3.62 -3.59
C ILE A 15 4.86 -4.53 -3.44
N ALA A 16 4.09 -4.73 -4.51
CA ALA A 16 2.93 -5.62 -4.50
C ALA A 16 3.32 -7.05 -4.12
N ASN A 17 4.44 -7.54 -4.65
CA ASN A 17 4.93 -8.88 -4.32
C ASN A 17 5.30 -8.98 -2.84
N ALA A 18 5.92 -7.94 -2.27
CA ALA A 18 6.25 -7.92 -0.84
C ALA A 18 4.98 -7.96 0.02
N PHE A 19 3.94 -7.21 -0.37
CA PHE A 19 2.63 -7.29 0.30
C PHE A 19 2.06 -8.71 0.23
N ASN A 20 2.11 -9.33 -0.94
CA ASN A 20 1.53 -10.67 -1.12
C ASN A 20 2.32 -11.75 -0.38
N ARG A 21 3.60 -11.51 -0.08
CA ARG A 21 4.38 -12.39 0.79
C ARG A 21 4.14 -12.11 2.27
N HIS A 22 3.36 -11.08 2.60
CA HIS A 22 3.14 -10.61 3.97
C HIS A 22 4.47 -10.26 4.67
N ASP A 23 5.38 -9.70 3.92
CA ASP A 23 6.73 -9.37 4.38
C ASP A 23 6.77 -7.90 4.83
N VAL A 24 6.49 -7.66 6.10
CA VAL A 24 6.44 -6.29 6.64
C VAL A 24 7.76 -5.56 6.40
N ASP A 25 8.88 -6.22 6.71
CA ASP A 25 10.20 -5.60 6.52
C ASP A 25 10.48 -5.30 5.07
N GLY A 26 10.12 -6.22 4.18
CA GLY A 26 10.30 -6.04 2.74
C GLY A 26 9.47 -4.89 2.20
N VAL A 27 8.22 -4.74 2.66
CA VAL A 27 7.37 -3.62 2.27
C VAL A 27 7.96 -2.31 2.77
N VAL A 28 8.30 -2.25 4.06
CA VAL A 28 8.76 -1.01 4.71
C VAL A 28 10.10 -0.55 4.15
N ALA A 29 10.91 -1.47 3.63
CA ALA A 29 12.19 -1.14 3.02
C ALA A 29 12.07 -0.16 1.84
N PHE A 30 10.90 -0.11 1.19
CA PHE A 30 10.67 0.84 0.09
C PHE A 30 10.31 2.25 0.57
N PHE A 31 10.04 2.45 1.86
CA PHE A 31 9.52 3.71 2.39
C PHE A 31 10.64 4.59 2.95
N ALA A 32 10.48 5.90 2.76
CA ALA A 32 11.36 6.90 3.35
C ALA A 32 11.08 7.04 4.85
N GLU A 33 12.04 7.60 5.59
CA GLU A 33 11.90 7.79 7.04
C GLU A 33 10.71 8.67 7.41
N ASP A 34 10.38 9.66 6.56
CA ASP A 34 9.27 10.59 6.77
C ASP A 34 8.01 10.23 6.00
N ALA A 35 7.89 8.98 5.58
CA ALA A 35 6.76 8.53 4.77
C ALA A 35 5.44 8.61 5.53
N VAL A 36 4.35 8.67 4.77
CA VAL A 36 2.99 8.69 5.29
C VAL A 36 2.19 7.58 4.61
N PHE A 37 1.42 6.87 5.41
CA PHE A 37 0.46 5.88 4.93
C PHE A 37 -0.93 6.30 5.37
N GLU A 38 -1.83 6.47 4.40
CA GLU A 38 -3.23 6.79 4.65
C GLU A 38 -4.08 5.59 4.27
N THR A 39 -4.82 5.06 5.24
CA THR A 39 -5.58 3.83 5.06
C THR A 39 -6.91 4.09 4.35
N PRO A 40 -7.52 3.06 3.74
CA PRO A 40 -8.78 3.27 3.02
C PRO A 40 -9.97 3.52 3.94
N ARG A 41 -9.85 3.20 5.22
CA ARG A 41 -10.93 3.37 6.20
C ARG A 41 -10.34 3.95 7.47
N GLY A 42 -11.07 4.88 8.08
CA GLY A 42 -10.65 5.48 9.33
C GLY A 42 -11.57 6.61 9.73
N PRO A 43 -11.25 7.31 10.82
CA PRO A 43 -12.15 8.32 11.37
C PRO A 43 -12.15 9.65 10.61
N ASP A 44 -11.19 9.84 9.71
CA ASP A 44 -10.98 11.12 9.03
C ASP A 44 -11.24 10.99 7.53
N PRO A 45 -11.35 12.12 6.79
CA PRO A 45 -11.52 12.08 5.34
C PRO A 45 -10.40 11.35 4.58
N TRP A 46 -9.21 11.29 5.17
CA TRP A 46 -8.04 10.56 4.61
C TRP A 46 -7.90 9.16 5.21
N GLY A 47 -8.90 8.65 5.90
CA GLY A 47 -8.82 7.38 6.59
C GLY A 47 -8.11 7.53 7.94
N ARG A 48 -7.12 6.69 8.17
CA ARG A 48 -6.22 6.82 9.32
C ARG A 48 -4.83 7.10 8.76
N ARG A 49 -4.13 8.07 9.34
CA ARG A 49 -2.82 8.46 8.87
C ARG A 49 -1.74 7.95 9.83
N PHE A 50 -0.78 7.23 9.27
CA PHE A 50 0.43 6.80 9.95
C PHE A 50 1.58 7.65 9.43
N VAL A 51 2.29 8.33 10.32
CA VAL A 51 3.33 9.29 9.95
C VAL A 51 4.69 8.80 10.45
N GLY A 52 5.64 8.73 9.51
CA GLY A 52 6.98 8.23 9.79
C GLY A 52 7.07 6.73 9.60
N LYS A 53 8.26 6.27 9.28
CA LYS A 53 8.50 4.87 8.89
C LYS A 53 8.08 3.88 9.96
N GLU A 54 8.28 4.21 11.25
CA GLU A 54 7.87 3.34 12.34
C GLU A 54 6.36 3.18 12.42
N GLN A 55 5.62 4.29 12.31
CA GLN A 55 4.16 4.22 12.29
C GLN A 55 3.64 3.52 11.04
N VAL A 56 4.29 3.75 9.90
CA VAL A 56 3.95 3.04 8.66
C VAL A 56 4.08 1.53 8.87
N ARG A 57 5.15 1.10 9.53
CA ARG A 57 5.35 -0.32 9.87
C ARG A 57 4.17 -0.86 10.69
N GLU A 58 3.73 -0.10 11.68
CA GLU A 58 2.58 -0.49 12.50
C GLU A 58 1.31 -0.64 11.66
N GLY A 59 1.08 0.30 10.73
CA GLY A 59 -0.09 0.25 9.85
C GLY A 59 -0.07 -0.94 8.90
N ILE A 60 1.09 -1.26 8.34
CA ILE A 60 1.26 -2.42 7.45
C ILE A 60 1.07 -3.72 8.25
N ALA A 61 1.69 -3.81 9.43
CA ALA A 61 1.53 -4.99 10.29
C ALA A 61 0.08 -5.20 10.69
N ALA A 62 -0.65 -4.11 10.98
CA ALA A 62 -2.07 -4.18 11.32
C ALA A 62 -2.91 -4.72 10.16
N ARG A 63 -2.54 -4.40 8.91
CA ARG A 63 -3.22 -4.95 7.74
C ARG A 63 -3.12 -6.48 7.72
N PHE A 64 -1.92 -7.01 7.95
CA PHE A 64 -1.70 -8.45 7.94
C PHE A 64 -2.33 -9.14 9.15
N ALA A 65 -2.41 -8.45 10.29
CA ALA A 65 -3.10 -8.98 11.47
C ALA A 65 -4.62 -9.01 11.28
N GLY A 66 -5.15 -7.96 10.64
CA GLY A 66 -6.59 -7.83 10.43
C GLY A 66 -7.14 -8.73 9.32
N ILE A 67 -6.35 -9.02 8.31
CA ILE A 67 -6.71 -9.90 7.21
C ILE A 67 -5.53 -10.85 6.96
N PRO A 68 -5.43 -11.93 7.76
CA PRO A 68 -4.21 -12.78 7.75
C PRO A 68 -3.89 -13.45 6.41
N ASP A 69 -4.90 -13.62 5.55
CA ASP A 69 -4.74 -14.20 4.21
C ASP A 69 -4.88 -13.17 3.10
N VAL A 70 -4.67 -11.90 3.39
CA VAL A 70 -4.86 -10.83 2.39
C VAL A 70 -4.00 -11.07 1.15
N HIS A 71 -4.64 -10.91 -0.01
CA HIS A 71 -3.97 -11.05 -1.30
C HIS A 71 -4.42 -9.91 -2.21
N TYR A 72 -3.47 -9.30 -2.90
CA TYR A 72 -3.71 -8.25 -3.88
C TYR A 72 -3.46 -8.86 -5.25
N GLY A 73 -4.53 -9.18 -5.96
CA GLY A 73 -4.45 -9.86 -7.26
C GLY A 73 -5.03 -9.01 -8.37
N ASP A 74 -4.98 -9.56 -9.59
CA ASP A 74 -5.54 -8.90 -10.77
C ASP A 74 -5.07 -7.45 -10.85
N ASP A 75 -3.76 -7.27 -10.63
CA ASP A 75 -3.17 -5.96 -10.43
C ASP A 75 -2.62 -5.36 -11.72
N SER A 76 -2.69 -4.03 -11.80
CA SER A 76 -2.03 -3.28 -12.84
C SER A 76 -1.43 -2.01 -12.25
N HIS A 77 -0.34 -1.54 -12.84
CA HIS A 77 0.45 -0.45 -12.31
C HIS A 77 0.85 0.51 -13.41
N TRP A 78 0.90 1.80 -13.09
CA TRP A 78 1.47 2.79 -13.99
C TRP A 78 2.13 3.91 -13.20
N VAL A 79 3.07 4.60 -13.86
CA VAL A 79 3.91 5.61 -13.24
C VAL A 79 3.95 6.83 -14.14
N SER A 80 3.93 7.99 -13.53
CA SER A 80 4.14 9.26 -14.21
C SER A 80 5.03 10.11 -13.30
N GLY A 81 6.30 10.28 -13.69
CA GLY A 81 7.26 11.02 -12.88
C GLY A 81 7.46 10.38 -11.50
N ASN A 82 7.18 11.16 -10.46
CA ASN A 82 7.29 10.70 -9.09
C ASN A 82 5.95 10.22 -8.51
N ARG A 83 4.95 9.99 -9.37
CA ARG A 83 3.63 9.50 -8.95
C ARG A 83 3.36 8.15 -9.59
N GLY A 84 2.70 7.29 -8.85
CA GLY A 84 2.29 6.00 -9.36
C GLY A 84 0.92 5.59 -8.87
N VAL A 85 0.34 4.62 -9.56
CA VAL A 85 -0.95 4.02 -9.19
C VAL A 85 -0.81 2.52 -9.31
N SER A 86 -1.32 1.83 -8.29
CA SER A 86 -1.51 0.38 -8.33
C SER A 86 -2.98 0.10 -8.14
N GLU A 87 -3.60 -0.57 -9.11
CA GLU A 87 -4.97 -1.07 -8.99
C GLU A 87 -4.93 -2.56 -8.74
N TRP A 88 -5.85 -3.06 -7.93
CA TRP A 88 -5.86 -4.49 -7.57
C TRP A 88 -7.24 -4.91 -7.08
N THR A 89 -7.43 -6.22 -7.02
CA THR A 89 -8.54 -6.83 -6.29
C THR A 89 -7.97 -7.38 -4.99
N LEU A 90 -8.50 -6.91 -3.88
CA LEU A 90 -8.16 -7.44 -2.57
C LEU A 90 -9.11 -8.59 -2.25
N THR A 91 -8.54 -9.72 -1.85
CA THR A 91 -9.31 -10.85 -1.32
C THR A 91 -8.72 -11.25 0.02
N GLY A 92 -9.56 -11.82 0.87
CA GLY A 92 -9.12 -12.31 2.16
C GLY A 92 -10.28 -12.47 3.12
N THR A 93 -9.95 -12.95 4.31
CA THR A 93 -10.92 -13.12 5.38
C THR A 93 -10.40 -12.38 6.60
N THR A 94 -11.24 -11.51 7.17
CA THR A 94 -10.85 -10.74 8.35
C THR A 94 -10.66 -11.66 9.55
N SER A 95 -9.95 -11.16 10.55
CA SER A 95 -9.77 -11.89 11.81
C SER A 95 -11.10 -12.21 12.50
N GLU A 96 -12.18 -11.50 12.14
CA GLU A 96 -13.53 -11.76 12.65
C GLU A 96 -14.35 -12.69 11.76
N GLY A 97 -13.76 -13.20 10.68
CA GLY A 97 -14.39 -14.17 9.79
C GLY A 97 -15.15 -13.59 8.63
N GLU A 98 -15.10 -12.28 8.41
CA GLU A 98 -15.76 -11.65 7.27
C GLU A 98 -14.94 -11.86 6.00
N HIS A 99 -15.57 -12.40 4.96
CA HIS A 99 -14.91 -12.57 3.67
C HIS A 99 -14.95 -11.26 2.88
N LEU A 100 -13.79 -10.86 2.35
CA LEU A 100 -13.65 -9.64 1.55
C LEU A 100 -13.25 -9.98 0.12
N GLU A 101 -13.90 -9.29 -0.82
CA GLU A 101 -13.49 -9.26 -2.21
C GLU A 101 -13.88 -7.89 -2.76
N LEU A 102 -12.89 -7.04 -3.00
CA LEU A 102 -13.15 -5.67 -3.42
C LEU A 102 -12.06 -5.13 -4.33
N ARG A 103 -12.42 -4.17 -5.16
CA ARG A 103 -11.44 -3.43 -5.96
C ARG A 103 -10.95 -2.23 -5.17
N GLY A 104 -9.67 -1.92 -5.33
CA GLY A 104 -9.08 -0.76 -4.72
C GLY A 104 -7.85 -0.29 -5.48
N CYS A 105 -7.24 0.75 -4.96
CA CYS A 105 -6.01 1.26 -5.53
C CYS A 105 -5.19 1.97 -4.47
N ASP A 106 -3.90 2.09 -4.77
CA ASP A 106 -2.97 2.91 -4.03
C ASP A 106 -2.49 4.04 -4.91
N LEU A 107 -2.52 5.25 -4.37
CA LEU A 107 -1.87 6.40 -4.99
C LEU A 107 -0.53 6.58 -4.30
N TRP A 108 0.54 6.52 -5.09
CA TRP A 108 1.91 6.54 -4.59
C TRP A 108 2.58 7.87 -4.92
N THR A 109 3.34 8.40 -3.97
CA THR A 109 4.26 9.51 -4.23
C THR A 109 5.66 9.05 -3.82
N PHE A 110 6.64 9.34 -4.67
CA PHE A 110 8.03 8.96 -4.45
C PHE A 110 8.93 10.18 -4.38
N ARG A 111 10.03 10.03 -3.66
CA ARG A 111 11.12 10.99 -3.62
C ARG A 111 12.41 10.19 -3.58
N ASP A 112 13.31 10.44 -4.54
CA ASP A 112 14.59 9.74 -4.67
C ASP A 112 14.43 8.22 -4.66
N GLY A 113 13.40 7.73 -5.35
CA GLY A 113 13.13 6.30 -5.47
C GLY A 113 12.47 5.67 -4.26
N GLN A 114 12.18 6.42 -3.21
CA GLN A 114 11.51 5.89 -2.02
C GLN A 114 10.10 6.42 -1.90
N VAL A 115 9.21 5.59 -1.35
CA VAL A 115 7.83 5.98 -1.09
C VAL A 115 7.80 7.02 0.01
N VAL A 116 7.19 8.18 -0.26
CA VAL A 116 6.92 9.18 0.76
C VAL A 116 5.45 9.24 1.10
N ARG A 117 4.57 8.70 0.26
CA ARG A 117 3.15 8.62 0.56
C ARG A 117 2.52 7.41 -0.11
N LYS A 118 1.75 6.65 0.66
CA LYS A 118 0.87 5.58 0.19
C LYS A 118 -0.53 5.97 0.61
N ASP A 119 -1.39 6.24 -0.36
CA ASP A 119 -2.77 6.66 -0.11
C ASP A 119 -3.70 5.61 -0.71
N SER A 120 -4.36 4.83 0.15
CA SER A 120 -5.13 3.66 -0.26
C SER A 120 -6.62 3.97 -0.30
N TYR A 121 -7.26 3.49 -1.35
CA TYR A 121 -8.71 3.62 -1.57
C TYR A 121 -9.31 2.24 -1.83
N TRP A 122 -10.45 2.00 -1.23
CA TRP A 122 -11.23 0.78 -1.45
C TRP A 122 -12.61 1.14 -1.98
N LYS A 123 -13.12 0.33 -2.90
CA LYS A 123 -14.55 0.40 -3.15
C LYS A 123 -15.30 -0.20 -1.97
N ILE A 124 -16.41 0.42 -1.65
CA ILE A 124 -17.31 -0.12 -0.63
C ILE A 124 -18.23 -1.12 -1.32
N VAL A 125 -18.17 -2.38 -0.87
CA VAL A 125 -19.05 -3.43 -1.39
C VAL A 125 -20.27 -3.47 -0.49
N ALA A 126 -21.43 -3.13 -1.05
CA ALA A 126 -22.67 -3.06 -0.32
C ALA A 126 -23.80 -3.62 -1.18
N GLU A 127 -24.86 -4.05 -0.53
CA GLU A 127 -26.06 -4.56 -1.21
C GLU A 127 -26.92 -3.43 -1.75
#